data_ee6b0dc4bf36fadfc496afc40911e6ef
#
_entry.id   ee6b0dc4bf36fadfc496afc40911e6ef
#
_cell.length_a   1.000
_cell.length_b   1.000
_cell.length_c   1.000
_cell.angle_alpha   90.00
_cell.angle_beta   90.00
_cell.angle_gamma   90.00
#
_symmetry.space_group_name_H-M   'P 1'
#
loop_
_entity.id
_entity.type
_entity.pdbx_description
1 polymer ?
#
loop_
_entity_poly.entity_id
_entity_poly.type
_entity_poly.pdbx_seq_one_letter_code
_entity_poly.pdbx_strand_id
1 'polypeptide(L)'
;MGEPFTRMSASRQYFKIDRDKLRAAIRKTGKDNVFQMLIDAIDLLPPAKLHQIVEKHFDVKQLRPDDKKGTTLSLLKTVGTFDKASRAGDYYESFAVNSKNSQEESTGTTAWIAEYLRLLDLCVKKAGKADPTEVRQAFDILFGLLDRIDECQDDIIFFADEGGAWQVGVHWEKVLPPWFKVLSASADPDEYAQRITGLLKKHYHYGSAKMLAVAMELANPSQKQALSNRKAIS
;
A
#
# COMPACT_ATOMS: atom_id res chain seq x y z
N MET A 1 17.58 -41.95 8.66
CA MET A 1 18.08 -41.47 7.37
C MET A 1 16.89 -40.84 6.67
N GLY A 2 16.77 -39.53 6.71
CA GLY A 2 15.69 -38.74 6.08
C GLY A 2 16.27 -38.03 4.88
N GLU A 3 15.71 -38.31 3.73
CA GLU A 3 16.11 -37.64 2.48
C GLU A 3 15.65 -36.16 2.47
N PRO A 4 16.46 -35.25 1.94
CA PRO A 4 16.09 -33.87 1.85
C PRO A 4 15.10 -33.64 0.69
N PHE A 5 13.92 -33.10 1.00
CA PHE A 5 12.97 -32.58 0.00
C PHE A 5 13.60 -31.47 -0.83
N THR A 6 14.05 -31.79 -2.01
CA THR A 6 14.51 -30.84 -3.02
C THR A 6 13.29 -30.11 -3.58
N ARG A 7 13.10 -28.84 -3.18
CA ARG A 7 12.16 -27.93 -3.83
C ARG A 7 12.59 -27.73 -5.28
N MET A 8 11.91 -28.39 -6.20
CA MET A 8 12.01 -28.10 -7.62
C MET A 8 11.40 -26.72 -7.87
N SER A 9 12.26 -25.73 -8.08
CA SER A 9 11.90 -24.47 -8.68
C SER A 9 11.42 -24.74 -10.11
N ALA A 10 10.12 -24.66 -10.34
CA ALA A 10 9.58 -24.71 -11.69
C ALA A 10 10.06 -23.46 -12.45
N SER A 11 11.10 -23.60 -13.25
CA SER A 11 11.54 -22.56 -14.17
C SER A 11 10.38 -22.31 -15.16
N ARG A 12 9.78 -21.12 -15.11
CA ARG A 12 8.81 -20.70 -16.13
C ARG A 12 9.52 -20.72 -17.47
N GLN A 13 9.17 -21.69 -18.31
CA GLN A 13 9.63 -21.72 -19.71
C GLN A 13 8.98 -20.54 -20.45
N TYR A 14 9.78 -19.52 -20.76
CA TYR A 14 9.33 -18.41 -21.60
C TYR A 14 9.36 -18.86 -23.06
N PHE A 15 8.18 -18.96 -23.67
CA PHE A 15 8.07 -19.23 -25.10
C PHE A 15 8.33 -17.95 -25.91
N LYS A 16 9.00 -18.08 -27.04
CA LYS A 16 9.15 -16.96 -27.98
C LYS A 16 7.79 -16.63 -28.58
N ILE A 17 7.26 -15.45 -28.24
CA ILE A 17 5.97 -14.98 -28.76
C ILE A 17 6.13 -14.55 -30.21
N ASP A 18 5.28 -15.07 -31.10
CA ASP A 18 5.14 -14.62 -32.47
C ASP A 18 4.48 -13.25 -32.51
N ARG A 19 5.22 -12.24 -32.93
CA ARG A 19 4.77 -10.84 -32.89
C ARG A 19 3.60 -10.56 -33.85
N ASP A 20 3.51 -11.27 -34.98
CA ASP A 20 2.44 -11.04 -35.94
C ASP A 20 1.12 -11.69 -35.47
N LYS A 21 1.21 -12.87 -34.88
CA LYS A 21 0.06 -13.50 -34.22
C LYS A 21 -0.44 -12.66 -33.03
N LEU A 22 0.48 -12.09 -32.24
CA LEU A 22 0.11 -11.20 -31.16
C LEU A 22 -0.60 -9.94 -31.69
N ARG A 23 -0.06 -9.29 -32.74
CA ARG A 23 -0.72 -8.13 -33.36
C ARG A 23 -2.13 -8.45 -33.86
N ALA A 24 -2.29 -9.64 -34.48
CA ALA A 24 -3.59 -10.09 -34.97
C ALA A 24 -4.57 -10.36 -33.81
N ALA A 25 -4.10 -10.93 -32.72
CA ALA A 25 -4.89 -11.15 -31.50
C ALA A 25 -5.34 -9.83 -30.85
N ILE A 26 -4.42 -8.86 -30.68
CA ILE A 26 -4.71 -7.53 -30.11
C ILE A 26 -5.80 -6.82 -30.92
N ARG A 27 -5.80 -6.92 -32.24
CA ARG A 27 -6.86 -6.30 -33.09
C ARG A 27 -8.25 -6.89 -32.87
N LYS A 28 -8.34 -8.10 -32.33
CA LYS A 28 -9.60 -8.80 -32.03
C LYS A 28 -10.01 -8.67 -30.58
N THR A 29 -9.12 -8.14 -29.74
CA THR A 29 -9.35 -7.97 -28.29
C THR A 29 -10.14 -6.71 -28.04
N GLY A 30 -11.02 -6.71 -27.03
CA GLY A 30 -11.77 -5.53 -26.60
C GLY A 30 -10.86 -4.38 -26.15
N LYS A 31 -11.33 -3.13 -26.31
CA LYS A 31 -10.54 -1.93 -26.02
C LYS A 31 -9.98 -1.89 -24.60
N ASP A 32 -10.77 -2.32 -23.62
CA ASP A 32 -10.37 -2.29 -22.20
C ASP A 32 -9.20 -3.23 -21.93
N ASN A 33 -9.22 -4.44 -22.50
CA ASN A 33 -8.12 -5.38 -22.37
C ASN A 33 -6.85 -4.90 -23.07
N VAL A 34 -6.98 -4.20 -24.21
CA VAL A 34 -5.83 -3.58 -24.91
C VAL A 34 -5.25 -2.46 -24.07
N PHE A 35 -6.12 -1.66 -23.42
CA PHE A 35 -5.68 -0.58 -22.53
C PHE A 35 -4.95 -1.13 -21.31
N GLN A 36 -5.46 -2.19 -20.68
CA GLN A 36 -4.78 -2.85 -19.57
C GLN A 36 -3.41 -3.41 -19.98
N MET A 37 -3.33 -4.11 -21.12
CA MET A 37 -2.04 -4.57 -21.65
C MET A 37 -1.04 -3.44 -21.92
N LEU A 38 -1.52 -2.25 -22.29
CA LEU A 38 -0.69 -1.08 -22.47
C LEU A 38 -0.15 -0.54 -21.16
N ILE A 39 -0.99 -0.48 -20.11
CA ILE A 39 -0.58 -0.09 -18.74
C ILE A 39 0.52 -1.04 -18.26
N ASP A 40 0.30 -2.34 -18.33
CA ASP A 40 1.28 -3.35 -17.92
C ASP A 40 2.60 -3.21 -18.71
N ALA A 41 2.52 -2.91 -20.00
CA ALA A 41 3.70 -2.67 -20.83
C ALA A 41 4.46 -1.40 -20.43
N ILE A 42 3.78 -0.33 -20.02
CA ILE A 42 4.39 0.90 -19.54
C ILE A 42 5.22 0.62 -18.29
N ASP A 43 4.69 -0.16 -17.36
CA ASP A 43 5.36 -0.48 -16.09
C ASP A 43 6.56 -1.42 -16.26
N LEU A 44 6.50 -2.31 -17.25
CA LEU A 44 7.54 -3.32 -17.52
C LEU A 44 8.65 -2.83 -18.44
N LEU A 45 8.41 -1.76 -19.20
CA LEU A 45 9.39 -1.27 -20.20
C LEU A 45 10.50 -0.43 -19.54
N PRO A 46 11.77 -0.67 -19.91
CA PRO A 46 12.85 0.24 -19.53
C PRO A 46 12.57 1.66 -20.04
N PRO A 47 12.90 2.73 -19.27
CA PRO A 47 12.60 4.11 -19.61
C PRO A 47 13.01 4.54 -21.02
N ALA A 48 14.17 4.09 -21.49
CA ALA A 48 14.64 4.41 -22.84
C ALA A 48 13.77 3.78 -23.94
N LYS A 49 13.23 2.58 -23.72
CA LYS A 49 12.34 1.92 -24.65
C LYS A 49 10.93 2.52 -24.63
N LEU A 50 10.46 2.86 -23.46
CA LEU A 50 9.19 3.57 -23.30
C LEU A 50 9.25 4.91 -24.04
N HIS A 51 10.31 5.70 -23.86
CA HIS A 51 10.53 6.96 -24.58
C HIS A 51 10.44 6.79 -26.09
N GLN A 52 11.13 5.79 -26.67
CA GLN A 52 11.12 5.51 -28.13
C GLN A 52 9.72 5.16 -28.67
N ILE A 53 8.86 4.58 -27.85
CA ILE A 53 7.48 4.28 -28.24
C ILE A 53 6.61 5.53 -28.15
N VAL A 54 6.70 6.24 -27.03
CA VAL A 54 5.84 7.36 -26.69
C VAL A 54 6.09 8.55 -27.61
N GLU A 55 7.35 8.86 -27.97
CA GLU A 55 7.70 9.97 -28.87
C GLU A 55 7.08 9.90 -30.26
N LYS A 56 6.64 8.71 -30.68
CA LYS A 56 5.97 8.50 -31.99
C LYS A 56 4.49 8.90 -31.96
N HIS A 57 3.90 9.03 -30.79
CA HIS A 57 2.46 9.20 -30.62
C HIS A 57 2.09 10.43 -29.79
N PHE A 58 3.01 10.93 -28.98
CA PHE A 58 2.79 12.03 -28.05
C PHE A 58 3.95 13.02 -28.08
N ASP A 59 3.67 14.28 -27.77
CA ASP A 59 4.72 15.24 -27.48
C ASP A 59 5.35 14.92 -26.13
N VAL A 60 6.53 14.32 -26.16
CA VAL A 60 7.26 13.89 -24.94
C VAL A 60 7.55 15.06 -24.00
N LYS A 61 7.56 16.31 -24.48
CA LYS A 61 7.73 17.49 -23.62
C LYS A 61 6.57 17.66 -22.65
N GLN A 62 5.36 17.27 -23.05
CA GLN A 62 4.16 17.33 -22.21
C GLN A 62 4.10 16.18 -21.19
N LEU A 63 4.86 15.10 -21.42
CA LEU A 63 4.92 13.91 -20.57
C LEU A 63 6.17 13.90 -19.67
N ARG A 64 7.01 14.92 -19.78
CA ARG A 64 8.11 15.06 -18.82
C ARG A 64 7.50 15.28 -17.44
N PRO A 65 8.05 14.61 -16.39
CA PRO A 65 7.75 15.04 -15.04
C PRO A 65 7.95 16.55 -15.01
N ASP A 66 6.97 17.29 -14.54
CA ASP A 66 7.09 18.73 -14.43
C ASP A 66 8.40 19.04 -13.69
N ASP A 67 9.43 19.48 -14.41
CA ASP A 67 10.69 20.03 -13.87
C ASP A 67 10.45 21.40 -13.19
N LYS A 68 9.22 21.75 -12.92
CA LYS A 68 8.89 22.79 -11.98
C LYS A 68 9.42 22.35 -10.63
N LYS A 69 10.59 22.90 -10.28
CA LYS A 69 11.01 23.00 -8.89
C LYS A 69 9.77 23.23 -8.04
N GLY A 70 9.37 22.24 -7.28
CA GLY A 70 8.35 22.37 -6.25
C GLY A 70 6.93 22.45 -6.79
N THR A 71 6.35 21.38 -7.03
CA THR A 71 5.19 20.91 -6.29
C THR A 71 5.20 19.41 -6.49
N THR A 72 6.18 18.76 -5.92
CA THR A 72 5.93 17.41 -5.42
C THR A 72 4.64 17.58 -4.64
N LEU A 73 3.54 17.02 -5.14
CA LEU A 73 2.29 16.99 -4.39
C LEU A 73 2.67 16.64 -2.96
N SER A 74 2.29 17.47 -1.98
CA SER A 74 2.63 17.15 -0.60
C SER A 74 2.20 15.73 -0.33
N LEU A 75 2.93 15.00 0.48
CA LEU A 75 2.60 13.63 0.86
C LEU A 75 1.11 13.54 1.24
N LEU A 76 0.65 14.50 2.02
CA LEU A 76 -0.73 14.59 2.49
C LEU A 76 -1.73 14.75 1.32
N LYS A 77 -1.39 15.55 0.30
CA LYS A 77 -2.27 15.70 -0.86
C LYS A 77 -2.37 14.39 -1.66
N THR A 78 -1.26 13.69 -1.83
CA THR A 78 -1.22 12.40 -2.55
C THR A 78 -2.05 11.34 -1.81
N VAL A 79 -1.84 11.20 -0.49
CA VAL A 79 -2.59 10.27 0.35
C VAL A 79 -4.07 10.67 0.43
N GLY A 80 -4.38 11.96 0.53
CA GLY A 80 -5.76 12.45 0.54
C GLY A 80 -6.51 12.23 -0.79
N THR A 81 -5.80 12.22 -1.93
CA THR A 81 -6.41 11.86 -3.22
C THR A 81 -6.76 10.38 -3.26
N PHE A 82 -5.86 9.52 -2.77
CA PHE A 82 -6.10 8.08 -2.65
C PHE A 82 -7.25 7.76 -1.68
N ASP A 83 -7.31 8.42 -0.52
CA ASP A 83 -8.41 8.27 0.44
C ASP A 83 -9.77 8.62 -0.19
N LYS A 84 -9.86 9.72 -0.94
CA LYS A 84 -11.09 10.11 -1.64
C LYS A 84 -11.52 9.09 -2.68
N ALA A 85 -10.59 8.61 -3.51
CA ALA A 85 -10.85 7.58 -4.51
C ALA A 85 -11.29 6.26 -3.85
N SER A 86 -10.63 5.87 -2.76
CA SER A 86 -10.98 4.67 -1.98
C SER A 86 -12.42 4.75 -1.44
N ARG A 87 -12.78 5.86 -0.81
CA ARG A 87 -14.14 6.05 -0.25
C ARG A 87 -15.21 6.26 -1.31
N ALA A 88 -14.84 6.69 -2.51
CA ALA A 88 -15.75 6.79 -3.64
C ALA A 88 -16.05 5.42 -4.30
N GLY A 89 -15.35 4.36 -3.87
CA GLY A 89 -15.50 3.03 -4.46
C GLY A 89 -14.80 2.85 -5.81
N ASP A 90 -13.85 3.73 -6.15
CA ASP A 90 -13.15 3.68 -7.45
C ASP A 90 -12.36 2.37 -7.66
N TYR A 91 -12.09 1.64 -6.57
CA TYR A 91 -11.40 0.35 -6.57
C TYR A 91 -12.32 -0.84 -6.31
N TYR A 92 -13.60 -0.60 -6.04
CA TYR A 92 -14.52 -1.67 -5.69
C TYR A 92 -15.03 -2.39 -6.93
N GLU A 93 -14.59 -3.63 -7.09
CA GLU A 93 -15.02 -4.51 -8.18
C GLU A 93 -15.49 -5.84 -7.58
N SER A 94 -16.81 -6.04 -7.51
CA SER A 94 -17.38 -7.30 -7.04
C SER A 94 -17.54 -8.30 -8.19
N PHE A 95 -17.45 -9.59 -7.88
CA PHE A 95 -17.75 -10.67 -8.80
C PHE A 95 -18.59 -11.75 -8.12
N ALA A 96 -19.22 -12.62 -8.90
CA ALA A 96 -20.00 -13.73 -8.36
C ALA A 96 -19.08 -14.79 -7.75
N VAL A 97 -19.11 -14.92 -6.42
CA VAL A 97 -18.26 -15.85 -5.66
C VAL A 97 -18.81 -17.28 -5.75
N ASN A 98 -17.95 -18.25 -5.96
CA ASN A 98 -18.23 -19.68 -5.95
C ASN A 98 -16.99 -20.46 -5.43
N SER A 99 -17.12 -21.77 -5.28
CA SER A 99 -16.05 -22.62 -4.73
C SER A 99 -14.74 -22.66 -5.53
N LYS A 100 -14.72 -22.11 -6.76
CA LYS A 100 -13.51 -22.09 -7.60
C LYS A 100 -12.75 -20.76 -7.51
N ASN A 101 -13.44 -19.67 -7.15
CA ASN A 101 -12.88 -18.32 -7.12
C ASN A 101 -12.98 -17.64 -5.74
N SER A 102 -13.31 -18.39 -4.70
CA SER A 102 -13.45 -17.84 -3.34
C SER A 102 -12.15 -17.22 -2.77
N GLN A 103 -11.00 -17.49 -3.38
CA GLN A 103 -9.72 -16.91 -2.99
C GLN A 103 -9.15 -15.96 -4.05
N GLU A 104 -9.93 -15.62 -5.06
CA GLU A 104 -9.51 -14.66 -6.07
C GLU A 104 -9.71 -13.23 -5.57
N GLU A 105 -8.76 -12.37 -5.91
CA GLU A 105 -8.87 -10.93 -5.71
C GLU A 105 -9.32 -10.27 -7.00
N SER A 106 -10.18 -9.26 -6.89
CA SER A 106 -10.52 -8.42 -8.03
C SER A 106 -9.32 -7.57 -8.47
N THR A 107 -9.32 -7.13 -9.73
CA THR A 107 -8.28 -6.23 -10.24
C THR A 107 -8.23 -4.93 -9.45
N GLY A 108 -9.40 -4.40 -9.07
CA GLY A 108 -9.51 -3.20 -8.24
C GLY A 108 -8.92 -3.41 -6.85
N THR A 109 -9.20 -4.54 -6.18
CA THR A 109 -8.60 -4.87 -4.87
C THR A 109 -7.09 -4.96 -4.96
N THR A 110 -6.55 -5.68 -5.95
CA THR A 110 -5.09 -5.79 -6.17
C THR A 110 -4.44 -4.42 -6.43
N ALA A 111 -5.06 -3.57 -7.25
CA ALA A 111 -4.57 -2.22 -7.55
C ALA A 111 -4.57 -1.33 -6.30
N TRP A 112 -5.64 -1.40 -5.50
CA TRP A 112 -5.74 -0.67 -4.24
C TRP A 112 -4.64 -1.07 -3.26
N ILE A 113 -4.44 -2.38 -3.05
CA ILE A 113 -3.41 -2.92 -2.15
C ILE A 113 -2.02 -2.43 -2.58
N ALA A 114 -1.70 -2.51 -3.88
CA ALA A 114 -0.42 -2.07 -4.42
C ALA A 114 -0.18 -0.57 -4.14
N GLU A 115 -1.17 0.28 -4.40
CA GLU A 115 -1.08 1.72 -4.17
C GLU A 115 -1.03 2.06 -2.68
N TYR A 116 -1.85 1.40 -1.84
CA TYR A 116 -1.82 1.54 -0.40
C TYR A 116 -0.43 1.27 0.18
N LEU A 117 0.16 0.13 -0.17
CA LEU A 117 1.49 -0.27 0.31
C LEU A 117 2.59 0.68 -0.21
N ARG A 118 2.47 1.17 -1.45
CA ARG A 118 3.37 2.19 -2.01
C ARG A 118 3.31 3.50 -1.22
N LEU A 119 2.11 3.98 -0.88
CA LEU A 119 1.91 5.20 -0.11
C LEU A 119 2.40 5.04 1.33
N LEU A 120 2.17 3.89 1.94
CA LEU A 120 2.66 3.57 3.27
C LEU A 120 4.20 3.56 3.32
N ASP A 121 4.85 2.96 2.31
CA ASP A 121 6.31 3.00 2.16
C ASP A 121 6.83 4.44 1.95
N LEU A 122 6.09 5.28 1.24
CA LEU A 122 6.42 6.69 1.10
C LEU A 122 6.35 7.44 2.44
N CYS A 123 5.35 7.18 3.29
CA CYS A 123 5.27 7.72 4.65
C CYS A 123 6.49 7.28 5.47
N VAL A 124 6.85 6.01 5.43
CA VAL A 124 8.04 5.45 6.09
C VAL A 124 9.32 6.17 5.63
N LYS A 125 9.52 6.37 4.33
CA LYS A 125 10.68 7.07 3.76
C LYS A 125 10.76 8.55 4.13
N LYS A 126 9.61 9.19 4.35
CA LYS A 126 9.49 10.60 4.74
C LYS A 126 9.60 10.82 6.25
N ALA A 127 9.37 9.79 7.07
CA ALA A 127 9.50 9.85 8.51
C ALA A 127 10.91 10.31 8.93
N GLY A 128 10.97 11.39 9.70
CA GLY A 128 12.23 12.04 10.14
C GLY A 128 12.94 12.87 9.08
N LYS A 129 12.35 13.06 7.89
CA LYS A 129 12.89 13.92 6.81
C LYS A 129 11.96 15.05 6.41
N ALA A 130 10.68 14.92 6.65
CA ALA A 130 9.64 15.91 6.38
C ALA A 130 9.00 16.39 7.69
N ASP A 131 8.06 17.33 7.60
CA ASP A 131 7.30 17.80 8.76
C ASP A 131 6.59 16.63 9.45
N PRO A 132 6.85 16.38 10.75
CA PRO A 132 6.26 15.26 11.47
C PRO A 132 4.73 15.31 11.48
N THR A 133 4.13 16.50 11.51
CA THR A 133 2.68 16.66 11.52
C THR A 133 2.06 16.23 10.20
N GLU A 134 2.66 16.60 9.06
CA GLU A 134 2.19 16.18 7.74
C GLU A 134 2.31 14.65 7.57
N VAL A 135 3.46 14.08 7.97
CA VAL A 135 3.69 12.64 7.87
C VAL A 135 2.74 11.87 8.78
N ARG A 136 2.47 12.37 9.99
CA ARG A 136 1.50 11.79 10.92
C ARG A 136 0.11 11.74 10.30
N GLN A 137 -0.37 12.87 9.78
CA GLN A 137 -1.68 12.95 9.13
C GLN A 137 -1.80 11.98 7.95
N ALA A 138 -0.73 11.80 7.17
CA ALA A 138 -0.71 10.82 6.09
C ALA A 138 -0.84 9.36 6.61
N PHE A 139 -0.11 8.99 7.65
CA PHE A 139 -0.28 7.70 8.32
C PHE A 139 -1.70 7.52 8.86
N ASP A 140 -2.26 8.56 9.49
CA ASP A 140 -3.60 8.53 10.08
C ASP A 140 -4.68 8.25 9.04
N ILE A 141 -4.57 8.88 7.87
CA ILE A 141 -5.48 8.62 6.75
C ILE A 141 -5.36 7.17 6.29
N LEU A 142 -4.14 6.67 6.09
CA LEU A 142 -3.94 5.30 5.63
C LEU A 142 -4.43 4.28 6.66
N PHE A 143 -4.13 4.45 7.94
CA PHE A 143 -4.63 3.54 8.98
C PHE A 143 -6.16 3.63 9.12
N GLY A 144 -6.73 4.82 8.96
CA GLY A 144 -8.17 5.00 8.91
C GLY A 144 -8.86 4.24 7.78
N LEU A 145 -8.20 4.04 6.63
CA LEU A 145 -8.73 3.20 5.56
C LEU A 145 -8.75 1.71 5.96
N LEU A 146 -7.73 1.21 6.66
CA LEU A 146 -7.75 -0.16 7.19
C LEU A 146 -8.88 -0.35 8.21
N ASP A 147 -9.08 0.65 9.08
CA ASP A 147 -10.16 0.62 10.05
C ASP A 147 -11.52 0.50 9.39
N ARG A 148 -11.75 1.26 8.30
CA ARG A 148 -13.00 1.21 7.54
C ARG A 148 -13.22 -0.11 6.83
N ILE A 149 -12.16 -0.75 6.33
CA ILE A 149 -12.23 -2.09 5.75
C ILE A 149 -12.63 -3.11 6.81
N ASP A 150 -12.01 -3.09 8.00
CA ASP A 150 -12.35 -4.00 9.11
C ASP A 150 -13.77 -3.78 9.66
N GLU A 151 -14.28 -2.56 9.58
CA GLU A 151 -15.63 -2.19 10.01
C GLU A 151 -16.67 -2.35 8.89
N CYS A 152 -16.27 -2.85 7.73
CA CYS A 152 -17.12 -2.97 6.53
C CYS A 152 -17.82 -1.65 6.17
N GLN A 153 -17.15 -0.53 6.41
CA GLN A 153 -17.62 0.79 6.04
C GLN A 153 -17.12 1.12 4.63
N ASP A 154 -18.01 1.60 3.80
CA ASP A 154 -17.77 1.91 2.39
C ASP A 154 -17.38 0.66 1.56
N ASP A 155 -17.67 0.72 0.29
CA ASP A 155 -17.22 -0.27 -0.70
C ASP A 155 -15.81 0.09 -1.18
N ILE A 156 -14.80 -0.04 -0.32
CA ILE A 156 -13.42 0.33 -0.63
C ILE A 156 -12.77 -0.72 -1.53
N ILE A 157 -12.82 -1.98 -1.10
CA ILE A 157 -12.28 -3.14 -1.84
C ILE A 157 -13.21 -4.33 -1.64
N PHE A 158 -13.20 -5.26 -2.59
CA PHE A 158 -13.99 -6.47 -2.55
C PHE A 158 -13.16 -7.68 -2.14
N PHE A 159 -13.63 -8.43 -1.16
CA PHE A 159 -13.11 -9.73 -0.80
C PHE A 159 -14.14 -10.81 -1.14
N ALA A 160 -13.67 -11.89 -1.79
CA ALA A 160 -14.53 -13.01 -2.17
C ALA A 160 -14.93 -13.91 -0.98
N ASP A 161 -14.14 -13.91 0.10
CA ASP A 161 -14.36 -14.62 1.35
C ASP A 161 -14.34 -13.64 2.52
N GLU A 162 -14.50 -14.11 3.76
CA GLU A 162 -14.39 -13.26 4.94
C GLU A 162 -13.02 -12.57 4.95
N GLY A 163 -13.01 -11.34 4.42
CA GLY A 163 -11.82 -10.51 4.27
C GLY A 163 -11.72 -9.48 5.38
N GLY A 164 -10.57 -8.84 5.46
CA GLY A 164 -10.32 -7.74 6.37
C GLY A 164 -8.98 -7.07 6.09
N ALA A 165 -8.66 -6.03 6.83
CA ALA A 165 -7.42 -5.26 6.66
C ALA A 165 -6.14 -6.10 6.75
N TRP A 166 -6.20 -7.28 7.37
CA TRP A 166 -5.07 -8.22 7.45
C TRP A 166 -4.64 -8.74 6.06
N GLN A 167 -5.56 -8.85 5.09
CA GLN A 167 -5.27 -9.29 3.72
C GLN A 167 -4.45 -8.27 2.93
N VAL A 168 -4.45 -7.00 3.33
CA VAL A 168 -3.62 -5.95 2.72
C VAL A 168 -2.13 -6.26 2.86
N GLY A 169 -1.74 -7.11 3.82
CA GLY A 169 -0.37 -7.59 3.94
C GLY A 169 0.62 -6.55 4.46
N VAL A 170 0.20 -5.65 5.35
CA VAL A 170 1.06 -4.60 5.91
C VAL A 170 2.23 -5.21 6.69
N HIS A 171 3.45 -4.83 6.34
CA HIS A 171 4.66 -5.19 7.08
C HIS A 171 4.83 -4.30 8.33
N TRP A 172 4.06 -4.56 9.38
CA TRP A 172 4.00 -3.73 10.58
C TRP A 172 5.36 -3.47 11.24
N GLU A 173 6.27 -4.45 11.26
CA GLU A 173 7.61 -4.27 11.83
C GLU A 173 8.45 -3.22 11.10
N LYS A 174 8.17 -2.95 9.82
CA LYS A 174 8.82 -1.89 9.04
C LYS A 174 8.12 -0.55 9.20
N VAL A 175 6.82 -0.56 9.41
CA VAL A 175 5.96 0.62 9.42
C VAL A 175 5.93 1.28 10.80
N LEU A 176 5.81 0.48 11.86
CA LEU A 176 5.59 0.97 13.22
C LEU A 176 6.75 1.83 13.77
N PRO A 177 8.04 1.44 13.68
CA PRO A 177 9.10 2.27 14.24
C PRO A 177 9.19 3.68 13.63
N PRO A 178 9.12 3.88 12.29
CA PRO A 178 9.02 5.21 11.69
C PRO A 178 7.80 6.01 12.16
N TRP A 179 6.64 5.36 12.27
CA TRP A 179 5.43 6.01 12.77
C TRP A 179 5.56 6.42 14.25
N PHE A 180 6.13 5.58 15.13
CA PHE A 180 6.40 5.93 16.51
C PHE A 180 7.31 7.16 16.62
N LYS A 181 8.33 7.24 15.76
CA LYS A 181 9.23 8.40 15.70
C LYS A 181 8.47 9.68 15.32
N VAL A 182 7.56 9.59 14.37
CA VAL A 182 6.73 10.72 13.94
C VAL A 182 5.77 11.14 15.06
N LEU A 183 5.12 10.17 15.72
CA LEU A 183 4.26 10.44 16.88
C LEU A 183 5.04 11.06 18.03
N SER A 184 6.22 10.55 18.35
CA SER A 184 7.04 11.11 19.45
C SER A 184 7.39 12.58 19.21
N ALA A 185 7.53 12.99 17.94
CA ALA A 185 7.85 14.37 17.57
C ALA A 185 6.62 15.30 17.49
N SER A 186 5.38 14.76 17.39
CA SER A 186 4.20 15.56 17.04
C SER A 186 2.99 15.38 17.97
N ALA A 187 3.00 14.39 18.84
CA ALA A 187 1.89 14.09 19.74
C ALA A 187 2.22 14.44 21.21
N ASP A 188 1.21 14.85 21.96
CA ASP A 188 1.33 14.93 23.42
C ASP A 188 1.47 13.54 24.06
N PRO A 189 1.86 13.45 25.36
CA PRO A 189 2.12 12.17 26.01
C PRO A 189 0.94 11.21 26.04
N ASP A 190 -0.25 11.72 26.31
CA ASP A 190 -1.46 10.88 26.39
C ASP A 190 -1.91 10.41 25.01
N GLU A 191 -1.89 11.28 24.02
CA GLU A 191 -2.15 10.93 22.61
C GLU A 191 -1.14 9.89 22.10
N TYR A 192 0.17 10.08 22.38
CA TYR A 192 1.20 9.12 22.03
C TYR A 192 0.88 7.72 22.55
N ALA A 193 0.61 7.62 23.85
CA ALA A 193 0.31 6.34 24.50
C ALA A 193 -0.99 5.71 23.99
N GLN A 194 -2.04 6.52 23.81
CA GLN A 194 -3.34 6.06 23.33
C GLN A 194 -3.28 5.49 21.92
N ARG A 195 -2.63 6.21 21.02
CA ARG A 195 -2.56 5.81 19.60
C ARG A 195 -1.75 4.55 19.41
N ILE A 196 -0.61 4.41 20.10
CA ILE A 196 0.22 3.21 20.02
C ILE A 196 -0.54 2.00 20.57
N THR A 197 -1.09 2.08 21.76
CA THR A 197 -1.80 0.95 22.35
C THR A 197 -3.03 0.56 21.54
N GLY A 198 -3.77 1.54 21.02
CA GLY A 198 -4.94 1.31 20.17
C GLY A 198 -4.58 0.58 18.87
N LEU A 199 -3.58 1.07 18.15
CA LEU A 199 -3.15 0.46 16.88
C LEU A 199 -2.57 -0.95 17.10
N LEU A 200 -1.72 -1.14 18.09
CA LEU A 200 -1.14 -2.46 18.38
C LEU A 200 -2.22 -3.47 18.76
N LYS A 201 -3.23 -3.07 19.52
CA LYS A 201 -4.36 -3.93 19.91
C LYS A 201 -5.20 -4.32 18.68
N LYS A 202 -5.43 -3.39 17.75
CA LYS A 202 -6.32 -3.59 16.60
C LYS A 202 -5.63 -4.38 15.48
N HIS A 203 -4.41 -4.02 15.12
CA HIS A 203 -3.76 -4.54 13.91
C HIS A 203 -2.50 -5.38 14.13
N TYR A 204 -1.90 -5.35 15.33
CA TYR A 204 -0.63 -6.06 15.57
C TYR A 204 -0.50 -6.65 16.97
N HIS A 205 -1.51 -7.34 17.47
CA HIS A 205 -1.53 -7.84 18.83
C HIS A 205 -0.48 -8.94 19.13
N TYR A 206 -0.19 -9.84 18.20
CA TYR A 206 0.79 -10.93 18.41
C TYR A 206 2.23 -10.45 18.62
N GLY A 207 2.61 -9.33 18.02
CA GLY A 207 3.95 -8.72 18.17
C GLY A 207 3.95 -7.49 19.08
N SER A 208 2.86 -7.20 19.76
CA SER A 208 2.65 -5.96 20.51
C SER A 208 3.71 -5.68 21.57
N ALA A 209 4.15 -6.68 22.32
CA ALA A 209 5.18 -6.52 23.35
C ALA A 209 6.52 -6.04 22.78
N LYS A 210 6.95 -6.60 21.63
CA LYS A 210 8.17 -6.18 20.94
C LYS A 210 8.07 -4.74 20.45
N MET A 211 6.96 -4.41 19.80
CA MET A 211 6.75 -3.05 19.27
C MET A 211 6.54 -2.02 20.38
N LEU A 212 5.94 -2.40 21.49
CA LEU A 212 5.83 -1.54 22.67
C LEU A 212 7.21 -1.19 23.26
N ALA A 213 8.15 -2.14 23.28
CA ALA A 213 9.52 -1.85 23.69
C ALA A 213 10.19 -0.84 22.76
N VAL A 214 10.03 -0.98 21.44
CA VAL A 214 10.52 -0.01 20.44
C VAL A 214 9.88 1.36 20.63
N ALA A 215 8.58 1.41 20.88
CA ALA A 215 7.88 2.66 21.17
C ALA A 215 8.43 3.35 22.43
N MET A 216 8.70 2.57 23.48
CA MET A 216 9.33 3.08 24.71
C MET A 216 10.73 3.65 24.47
N GLU A 217 11.53 3.05 23.59
CA GLU A 217 12.86 3.56 23.23
C GLU A 217 12.78 4.93 22.53
N LEU A 218 11.84 5.09 21.63
CA LEU A 218 11.65 6.31 20.82
C LEU A 218 10.92 7.44 21.56
N ALA A 219 10.28 7.15 22.67
CA ALA A 219 9.49 8.09 23.46
C ALA A 219 10.34 9.05 24.31
N ASN A 220 9.88 10.29 24.49
CA ASN A 220 10.42 11.19 25.49
C ASN A 220 10.00 10.76 26.91
N PRO A 221 10.58 11.35 28.00
CA PRO A 221 10.29 10.92 29.37
C PRO A 221 8.80 10.95 29.76
N SER A 222 8.07 12.00 29.36
CA SER A 222 6.62 12.12 29.66
C SER A 222 5.79 11.10 28.89
N GLN A 223 6.14 10.84 27.62
CA GLN A 223 5.49 9.82 26.80
C GLN A 223 5.76 8.40 27.33
N LYS A 224 6.98 8.13 27.85
CA LYS A 224 7.31 6.87 28.52
C LYS A 224 6.42 6.63 29.73
N GLN A 225 6.25 7.65 30.54
CA GLN A 225 5.37 7.57 31.73
C GLN A 225 3.92 7.28 31.33
N ALA A 226 3.37 8.02 30.35
CA ALA A 226 2.01 7.82 29.86
C ALA A 226 1.80 6.41 29.30
N LEU A 227 2.77 5.90 28.50
CA LEU A 227 2.72 4.58 27.91
C LEU A 227 2.80 3.48 28.98
N SER A 228 3.63 3.65 30.01
CA SER A 228 3.73 2.73 31.16
C SER A 228 2.44 2.65 31.96
N ASN A 229 1.80 3.79 32.20
CA ASN A 229 0.52 3.84 32.92
C ASN A 229 -0.59 3.08 32.17
N ARG A 230 -0.66 3.20 30.86
CA ARG A 230 -1.66 2.48 30.04
C ARG A 230 -1.39 0.97 29.97
N LYS A 231 -0.13 0.55 29.96
CA LYS A 231 0.23 -0.87 29.99
C LYS A 231 -0.24 -1.58 31.27
N ALA A 232 -0.32 -0.86 32.38
CA ALA A 232 -0.78 -1.40 33.66
C ALA A 232 -2.32 -1.59 33.73
N ILE A 233 -3.07 -1.01 32.77
CA ILE A 233 -4.55 -1.01 32.73
C ILE A 233 -5.08 -2.02 31.67
N SER A 234 -4.26 -2.52 30.80
CA SER A 234 -4.60 -3.47 29.71
C SER A 234 -4.22 -4.88 30.06
#